data_c132a590c3b5a2e8adf29409c1439f6c
#
_entry.id   c132a590c3b5a2e8adf29409c1439f6c
#
_cell.length_a   1.000
_cell.length_b   1.000
_cell.length_c   1.000
_cell.angle_alpha   90.00
_cell.angle_beta   90.00
_cell.angle_gamma   90.00
#
_symmetry.space_group_name_H-M   'P 1'
#
loop_
_entity.id
_entity.type
_entity.pdbx_description
1 polymer ?
#
loop_
_entity_poly.entity_id
_entity_poly.type
_entity_poly.pdbx_seq_one_letter_code
_entity_poly.pdbx_strand_id
1 'polypeptide(L)'
;MAKNLHVLIAGGGLSGLCLAQGVLKDGNTCEVFERDADPRRSGYYLNINGDGGEALRRCLPSDLYELYRATSRATPERSESIVLDDQLNELSSQPHLGPPNEGPDRHTGVNRRTLRQILLARLGQSFRAGVAVESYEEDADGVTVHLSDGSTARGDVLVGADGIRSVVRGERLPEVQVVEAGINGLGVYARTPLTPQLAAVLPHILFQGVIIAADHFGSRALLSAFQPRKRPDVAGGELQPAVDLEPVDDYFMVSCSVARGTVIPRAREWTNGTPAMLRDAMVKAVEGWDPAIVAIVSGMDLDSIFVIPFGRLDPPEPWKPSRVTLIGDAAHAMLPTLGMGANLALRDSGMLAEQLRLAGDGELGVVEAIAVAEDQMRDYAYPFVRATMDHDHAFGGGALESMETAEG
;
A
#
# COMPACT_ATOMS: atom_id res chain seq x y z
N MET A 1 6.92 -34.03 -14.79
CA MET A 1 7.58 -33.25 -15.84
C MET A 1 7.30 -31.81 -15.53
N ALA A 2 8.33 -30.94 -15.55
CA ALA A 2 8.14 -29.51 -15.39
C ALA A 2 7.13 -29.01 -16.43
N LYS A 3 6.12 -28.28 -15.98
CA LYS A 3 5.10 -27.67 -16.84
C LYS A 3 5.09 -26.18 -16.49
N ASN A 4 5.45 -25.33 -17.44
CA ASN A 4 5.29 -23.89 -17.24
C ASN A 4 3.83 -23.59 -16.93
N LEU A 5 3.57 -22.97 -15.79
CA LEU A 5 2.23 -22.56 -15.40
C LEU A 5 1.82 -21.28 -16.13
N HIS A 6 0.54 -21.16 -16.40
CA HIS A 6 -0.09 -19.91 -16.84
C HIS A 6 -0.96 -19.34 -15.72
N VAL A 7 -0.57 -18.18 -15.19
CA VAL A 7 -1.19 -17.57 -14.00
C VAL A 7 -2.05 -16.36 -14.42
N LEU A 8 -3.34 -16.41 -14.13
CA LEU A 8 -4.25 -15.29 -14.30
C LEU A 8 -4.26 -14.46 -13.01
N ILE A 9 -4.09 -13.15 -13.13
CA ILE A 9 -4.00 -12.23 -11.99
C ILE A 9 -5.07 -11.15 -12.15
N ALA A 10 -6.07 -11.16 -11.27
CA ALA A 10 -7.08 -10.12 -11.21
C ALA A 10 -6.55 -8.95 -10.36
N GLY A 11 -6.31 -7.79 -10.97
CA GLY A 11 -5.82 -6.57 -10.32
C GLY A 11 -4.34 -6.28 -10.54
N GLY A 12 -4.07 -5.10 -11.11
CA GLY A 12 -2.73 -4.54 -11.34
C GLY A 12 -2.28 -3.58 -10.22
N GLY A 13 -2.59 -3.92 -8.95
CA GLY A 13 -2.04 -3.29 -7.76
C GLY A 13 -0.60 -3.70 -7.50
N LEU A 14 0.00 -3.23 -6.38
CA LEU A 14 1.39 -3.57 -6.06
C LEU A 14 1.60 -5.08 -5.91
N SER A 15 0.67 -5.78 -5.25
CA SER A 15 0.77 -7.24 -5.06
C SER A 15 0.65 -7.99 -6.38
N GLY A 16 -0.40 -7.71 -7.18
CA GLY A 16 -0.59 -8.40 -8.46
C GLY A 16 0.57 -8.19 -9.44
N LEU A 17 1.09 -6.96 -9.52
CA LEU A 17 2.26 -6.66 -10.38
C LEU A 17 3.56 -7.26 -9.83
N CYS A 18 3.76 -7.26 -8.51
CA CYS A 18 4.93 -7.92 -7.90
C CYS A 18 4.90 -9.43 -8.17
N LEU A 19 3.74 -10.07 -8.00
CA LEU A 19 3.55 -11.48 -8.35
C LEU A 19 3.84 -11.74 -9.84
N ALA A 20 3.31 -10.90 -10.74
CA ALA A 20 3.53 -11.04 -12.18
C ALA A 20 5.02 -11.02 -12.53
N GLN A 21 5.80 -10.10 -11.93
CA GLN A 21 7.24 -10.03 -12.11
C GLN A 21 7.94 -11.33 -11.62
N GLY A 22 7.53 -11.86 -10.46
CA GLY A 22 8.06 -13.10 -9.91
C GLY A 22 7.76 -14.32 -10.81
N VAL A 23 6.50 -14.45 -11.23
CA VAL A 23 6.05 -15.51 -12.14
C VAL A 23 6.84 -15.52 -13.45
N LEU A 24 7.01 -14.35 -14.08
CA LEU A 24 7.78 -14.22 -15.31
C LEU A 24 9.27 -14.49 -15.10
N LYS A 25 9.85 -14.01 -14.00
CA LYS A 25 11.25 -14.25 -13.64
C LYS A 25 11.57 -15.73 -13.48
N ASP A 26 10.61 -16.49 -12.99
CA ASP A 26 10.74 -17.95 -12.77
C ASP A 26 10.43 -18.78 -14.03
N GLY A 27 10.17 -18.13 -15.17
CA GLY A 27 9.94 -18.81 -16.46
C GLY A 27 8.50 -19.30 -16.66
N ASN A 28 7.60 -19.00 -15.74
CA ASN A 28 6.16 -19.19 -15.92
C ASN A 28 5.57 -18.03 -16.76
N THR A 29 4.30 -18.12 -17.12
CA THR A 29 3.60 -17.07 -17.89
C THR A 29 2.44 -16.50 -17.07
N CYS A 30 2.05 -15.25 -17.33
CA CYS A 30 0.89 -14.68 -16.68
C CYS A 30 0.13 -13.69 -17.56
N GLU A 31 -1.14 -13.46 -17.21
CA GLU A 31 -1.93 -12.32 -17.66
C GLU A 31 -2.47 -11.56 -16.45
N VAL A 32 -2.25 -10.24 -16.42
CA VAL A 32 -2.76 -9.33 -15.38
C VAL A 32 -3.88 -8.50 -15.97
N PHE A 33 -5.05 -8.51 -15.31
CA PHE A 33 -6.22 -7.75 -15.72
C PHE A 33 -6.43 -6.60 -14.74
N GLU A 34 -6.36 -5.35 -15.23
CA GLU A 34 -6.52 -4.15 -14.43
C GLU A 34 -7.68 -3.31 -14.97
N ARG A 35 -8.68 -3.06 -14.13
CA ARG A 35 -9.88 -2.30 -14.53
C ARG A 35 -9.60 -0.85 -14.90
N ASP A 36 -8.60 -0.23 -14.24
CA ASP A 36 -8.24 1.15 -14.51
C ASP A 36 -7.46 1.24 -15.82
N ALA A 37 -7.96 2.06 -16.74
CA ALA A 37 -7.29 2.30 -18.02
C ALA A 37 -5.97 3.07 -17.87
N ASP A 38 -5.88 3.93 -16.83
CA ASP A 38 -4.64 4.60 -16.44
C ASP A 38 -4.22 4.20 -15.02
N PRO A 39 -3.47 3.13 -14.86
CA PRO A 39 -3.07 2.60 -13.57
C PRO A 39 -2.07 3.48 -12.81
N ARG A 40 -1.62 4.61 -13.37
CA ARG A 40 -0.57 5.47 -12.80
C ARG A 40 -1.06 6.42 -11.70
N ARG A 41 -2.38 6.52 -11.45
CA ARG A 41 -2.99 7.66 -10.76
C ARG A 41 -3.01 7.64 -9.23
N SER A 42 -2.65 6.58 -8.49
CA SER A 42 -2.95 6.51 -7.07
C SER A 42 -1.75 6.40 -6.13
N GLY A 43 -1.80 7.19 -5.07
CA GLY A 43 -0.95 7.08 -3.89
C GLY A 43 0.42 7.76 -4.01
N TYR A 44 0.99 8.11 -2.84
CA TYR A 44 2.27 8.83 -2.80
C TYR A 44 3.34 8.05 -2.06
N TYR A 45 3.35 8.08 -0.75
CA TYR A 45 4.43 7.55 0.07
C TYR A 45 4.05 6.20 0.70
N LEU A 46 4.97 5.26 0.68
CA LEU A 46 4.88 4.00 1.43
C LEU A 46 6.20 3.73 2.12
N ASN A 47 6.15 3.18 3.34
CA ASN A 47 7.28 2.57 4.00
C ASN A 47 7.34 1.08 3.64
N ILE A 48 8.47 0.66 3.07
CA ILE A 48 8.75 -0.75 2.75
C ILE A 48 9.71 -1.28 3.82
N ASN A 49 9.24 -2.25 4.60
CA ASN A 49 10.03 -3.00 5.57
C ASN A 49 10.77 -4.17 4.90
N GLY A 50 11.47 -4.99 5.71
CA GLY A 50 12.23 -6.12 5.19
C GLY A 50 11.39 -7.18 4.49
N ASP A 51 10.14 -7.42 4.94
CA ASP A 51 9.24 -8.37 4.28
C ASP A 51 8.89 -7.90 2.84
N GLY A 52 8.46 -6.63 2.72
CA GLY A 52 8.17 -6.03 1.41
C GLY A 52 9.42 -5.91 0.53
N GLY A 53 10.55 -5.53 1.11
CA GLY A 53 11.84 -5.42 0.41
C GLY A 53 12.37 -6.75 -0.11
N GLU A 54 12.25 -7.82 0.68
CA GLU A 54 12.62 -9.18 0.28
C GLU A 54 11.73 -9.70 -0.85
N ALA A 55 10.42 -9.46 -0.76
CA ALA A 55 9.48 -9.80 -1.83
C ALA A 55 9.84 -9.09 -3.15
N LEU A 56 10.15 -7.78 -3.10
CA LEU A 56 10.61 -7.03 -4.27
C LEU A 56 11.94 -7.59 -4.82
N ARG A 57 12.89 -7.93 -3.95
CA ARG A 57 14.17 -8.53 -4.35
C ARG A 57 13.97 -9.91 -5.00
N ARG A 58 13.05 -10.72 -4.48
CA ARG A 58 12.69 -12.03 -5.00
C ARG A 58 12.03 -11.93 -6.37
N CYS A 59 11.05 -11.04 -6.52
CA CYS A 59 10.21 -10.98 -7.71
C CYS A 59 10.82 -10.16 -8.84
N LEU A 60 11.47 -9.02 -8.55
CA LEU A 60 12.05 -8.18 -9.59
C LEU A 60 13.32 -8.79 -10.20
N PRO A 61 13.56 -8.64 -11.52
CA PRO A 61 14.90 -8.73 -12.09
C PRO A 61 15.87 -7.80 -11.36
N SER A 62 17.13 -8.17 -11.26
CA SER A 62 18.14 -7.44 -10.48
C SER A 62 18.26 -5.96 -10.86
N ASP A 63 18.18 -5.65 -12.15
CA ASP A 63 18.28 -4.30 -12.68
C ASP A 63 17.03 -3.43 -12.38
N LEU A 64 15.84 -4.02 -12.34
CA LEU A 64 14.63 -3.32 -11.88
C LEU A 64 14.64 -3.14 -10.35
N TYR A 65 15.22 -4.09 -9.61
CA TYR A 65 15.42 -3.93 -8.18
C TYR A 65 16.41 -2.81 -7.86
N GLU A 66 17.49 -2.67 -8.63
CA GLU A 66 18.41 -1.52 -8.53
C GLU A 66 17.72 -0.19 -8.83
N LEU A 67 16.85 -0.16 -9.84
CA LEU A 67 16.05 1.02 -10.15
C LEU A 67 15.11 1.41 -9.00
N TYR A 68 14.42 0.42 -8.39
CA TYR A 68 13.63 0.61 -7.17
C TYR A 68 14.48 1.22 -6.05
N ARG A 69 15.69 0.70 -5.81
CA ARG A 69 16.61 1.21 -4.79
C ARG A 69 17.03 2.65 -5.07
N ALA A 70 17.41 2.94 -6.32
CA ALA A 70 17.86 4.27 -6.74
C ALA A 70 16.77 5.33 -6.60
N THR A 71 15.50 4.98 -6.85
CA THR A 71 14.35 5.88 -6.77
C THR A 71 13.70 5.94 -5.39
N SER A 72 14.17 5.15 -4.43
CA SER A 72 13.70 5.16 -3.05
C SER A 72 14.21 6.41 -2.31
N ARG A 73 13.51 6.77 -1.22
CA ARG A 73 13.88 7.86 -0.33
C ARG A 73 15.30 7.68 0.19
N ALA A 74 16.08 8.76 0.24
CA ALA A 74 17.28 8.83 1.04
C ALA A 74 16.92 8.56 2.50
N THR A 75 17.57 7.57 3.13
CA THR A 75 17.21 7.13 4.47
C THR A 75 17.60 8.20 5.49
N PRO A 76 16.67 8.69 6.32
CA PRO A 76 16.98 9.66 7.37
C PRO A 76 17.81 9.03 8.49
N GLU A 77 18.36 9.85 9.37
CA GLU A 77 19.12 9.38 10.56
C GLU A 77 18.23 8.53 11.47
N ARG A 78 16.98 9.00 11.70
CA ARG A 78 15.94 8.28 12.43
C ARG A 78 14.91 7.77 11.44
N SER A 79 14.71 6.45 11.38
CA SER A 79 13.69 5.79 10.54
C SER A 79 12.62 5.21 11.45
N GLU A 80 11.86 6.09 12.10
CA GLU A 80 10.93 5.79 13.18
C GLU A 80 9.56 6.44 12.92
N SER A 81 8.54 5.97 13.63
CA SER A 81 7.31 6.72 13.83
C SER A 81 7.51 7.63 15.04
N ILE A 82 7.48 8.94 14.82
CA ILE A 82 7.75 9.97 15.84
C ILE A 82 6.46 10.70 16.14
N VAL A 83 6.04 10.70 17.38
CA VAL A 83 4.85 11.43 17.84
C VAL A 83 5.30 12.77 18.43
N LEU A 84 4.73 13.84 17.90
CA LEU A 84 4.95 15.22 18.35
C LEU A 84 3.65 15.82 18.87
N ASP A 85 3.73 16.81 19.75
CA ASP A 85 2.59 17.68 19.99
C ASP A 85 2.41 18.73 18.87
N ASP A 86 1.40 19.56 18.98
CA ASP A 86 1.09 20.62 18.03
C ASP A 86 2.13 21.76 17.98
N GLN A 87 3.09 21.80 18.93
CA GLN A 87 4.20 22.74 19.00
C GLN A 87 5.57 22.09 18.71
N LEU A 88 5.55 20.89 18.07
CA LEU A 88 6.73 20.10 17.68
C LEU A 88 7.58 19.57 18.85
N ASN A 89 7.06 19.53 20.07
CA ASN A 89 7.75 18.81 21.15
C ASN A 89 7.57 17.30 20.95
N GLU A 90 8.66 16.54 21.04
CA GLU A 90 8.61 15.09 20.91
C GLU A 90 8.00 14.46 22.15
N LEU A 91 6.92 13.73 21.96
CA LEU A 91 6.20 13.00 23.01
C LEU A 91 6.67 11.55 23.10
N SER A 92 6.88 10.90 21.97
CA SER A 92 7.38 9.53 21.90
C SER A 92 7.93 9.20 20.52
N SER A 93 8.71 8.13 20.43
CA SER A 93 9.07 7.51 19.16
C SER A 93 9.12 6.00 19.26
N GLN A 94 8.95 5.32 18.15
CA GLN A 94 9.05 3.87 18.08
C GLN A 94 9.53 3.42 16.69
N PRO A 95 10.29 2.32 16.59
CA PRO A 95 10.66 1.72 15.32
C PRO A 95 9.43 1.40 14.49
N HIS A 96 9.54 1.48 13.16
CA HIS A 96 8.50 0.98 12.28
C HIS A 96 8.34 -0.53 12.43
N LEU A 97 7.12 -1.02 12.23
CA LEU A 97 6.80 -2.44 12.35
C LEU A 97 7.43 -3.28 11.24
N GLY A 98 7.75 -4.52 11.59
CA GLY A 98 8.37 -5.49 10.71
C GLY A 98 9.91 -5.42 10.71
N PRO A 99 10.58 -6.36 10.05
CA PRO A 99 12.03 -6.40 9.98
C PRO A 99 12.58 -5.21 9.17
N PRO A 100 13.83 -4.76 9.45
CA PRO A 100 14.44 -3.68 8.69
C PRO A 100 14.72 -4.11 7.23
N ASN A 101 14.60 -3.17 6.30
CA ASN A 101 14.90 -3.37 4.88
C ASN A 101 16.34 -2.96 4.54
N GLU A 102 16.86 -1.90 5.16
CA GLU A 102 18.19 -1.35 4.93
C GLU A 102 18.97 -1.13 6.22
N GLY A 103 19.89 -2.03 6.51
CA GLY A 103 20.68 -1.93 7.74
C GLY A 103 19.81 -2.11 8.98
N PRO A 104 20.39 -1.98 10.18
CA PRO A 104 19.63 -2.09 11.41
C PRO A 104 18.61 -0.92 11.50
N ASP A 105 17.40 -1.25 11.87
CA ASP A 105 16.32 -0.33 12.23
C ASP A 105 15.84 0.62 11.11
N ARG A 106 16.07 0.29 9.83
CA ARG A 106 15.72 1.18 8.72
C ARG A 106 14.73 0.54 7.75
N HIS A 107 13.69 1.29 7.41
CA HIS A 107 12.75 1.00 6.33
C HIS A 107 12.99 1.92 5.14
N THR A 108 12.63 1.44 3.94
CA THR A 108 12.81 2.17 2.69
C THR A 108 11.52 2.92 2.34
N GLY A 109 11.58 4.25 2.27
CA GLY A 109 10.46 5.04 1.78
C GLY A 109 10.39 5.01 0.25
N VAL A 110 9.21 4.82 -0.32
CA VAL A 110 9.01 4.83 -1.77
C VAL A 110 7.85 5.70 -2.20
N ASN A 111 7.94 6.27 -3.40
CA ASN A 111 6.77 6.81 -4.07
C ASN A 111 5.99 5.65 -4.70
N ARG A 112 4.71 5.49 -4.33
CA ARG A 112 3.88 4.37 -4.77
C ARG A 112 3.69 4.31 -6.28
N ARG A 113 3.57 5.47 -6.95
CA ARG A 113 3.44 5.54 -8.41
C ARG A 113 4.71 5.06 -9.11
N THR A 114 5.88 5.55 -8.66
CA THR A 114 7.19 5.12 -9.18
C THR A 114 7.39 3.62 -9.00
N LEU A 115 7.10 3.08 -7.80
CA LEU A 115 7.19 1.64 -7.58
C LEU A 115 6.28 0.86 -8.52
N ARG A 116 5.03 1.35 -8.73
CA ARG A 116 4.10 0.70 -9.67
C ARG A 116 4.60 0.75 -11.11
N GLN A 117 5.19 1.87 -11.56
CA GLN A 117 5.80 1.98 -12.90
C GLN A 117 6.94 0.99 -13.09
N ILE A 118 7.78 0.79 -12.06
CA ILE A 118 8.85 -0.20 -12.07
C ILE A 118 8.28 -1.62 -12.15
N LEU A 119 7.23 -1.92 -11.39
CA LEU A 119 6.57 -3.23 -11.40
C LEU A 119 5.83 -3.51 -12.73
N LEU A 120 5.35 -2.49 -13.41
CA LEU A 120 4.75 -2.58 -14.75
C LEU A 120 5.80 -2.79 -15.86
N ALA A 121 7.07 -2.47 -15.59
CA ALA A 121 8.11 -2.54 -16.60
C ALA A 121 8.20 -3.94 -17.20
N ARG A 122 8.32 -4.01 -18.53
CA ARG A 122 8.53 -5.24 -19.31
C ARG A 122 7.36 -6.26 -19.27
N LEU A 123 6.22 -5.95 -18.66
CA LEU A 123 5.07 -6.87 -18.71
C LEU A 123 4.46 -6.96 -20.12
N GLY A 124 4.54 -5.90 -20.92
CA GLY A 124 4.10 -5.93 -22.31
C GLY A 124 2.66 -6.44 -22.45
N GLN A 125 2.50 -7.50 -23.25
CA GLN A 125 1.20 -8.13 -23.51
C GLN A 125 0.63 -8.91 -22.31
N SER A 126 1.44 -9.20 -21.31
CA SER A 126 0.98 -9.83 -20.06
C SER A 126 0.16 -8.88 -19.17
N PHE A 127 0.06 -7.58 -19.51
CA PHE A 127 -0.73 -6.60 -18.77
C PHE A 127 -1.83 -6.00 -19.62
N ARG A 128 -3.09 -6.14 -19.20
CA ARG A 128 -4.28 -5.62 -19.89
C ARG A 128 -4.95 -4.56 -19.01
N ALA A 129 -4.72 -3.27 -19.35
CA ALA A 129 -5.38 -2.13 -18.70
C ALA A 129 -6.81 -1.92 -19.27
N GLY A 130 -7.70 -1.39 -18.44
CA GLY A 130 -9.10 -1.12 -18.81
C GLY A 130 -9.98 -2.39 -18.86
N VAL A 131 -9.50 -3.52 -18.33
CA VAL A 131 -10.19 -4.81 -18.37
C VAL A 131 -10.24 -5.40 -16.96
N ALA A 132 -11.44 -5.68 -16.46
CA ALA A 132 -11.65 -6.30 -15.15
C ALA A 132 -12.04 -7.77 -15.28
N VAL A 133 -11.69 -8.59 -14.31
CA VAL A 133 -12.31 -9.91 -14.09
C VAL A 133 -13.70 -9.68 -13.50
N GLU A 134 -14.74 -10.23 -14.10
CA GLU A 134 -16.13 -10.14 -13.64
C GLU A 134 -16.62 -11.42 -12.97
N SER A 135 -16.10 -12.57 -13.41
CA SER A 135 -16.40 -13.89 -12.83
C SER A 135 -15.37 -14.92 -13.27
N TYR A 136 -15.44 -16.10 -12.70
CA TYR A 136 -14.59 -17.22 -13.11
C TYR A 136 -15.30 -18.57 -12.99
N GLU A 137 -14.78 -19.56 -13.71
CA GLU A 137 -15.17 -20.98 -13.63
C GLU A 137 -13.90 -21.81 -13.38
N GLU A 138 -13.93 -22.70 -12.39
CA GLU A 138 -12.83 -23.62 -12.07
C GLU A 138 -13.23 -25.04 -12.43
N ASP A 139 -12.31 -25.78 -13.07
CA ASP A 139 -12.43 -27.20 -13.34
C ASP A 139 -11.17 -27.96 -12.90
N ALA A 140 -11.10 -29.27 -13.18
CA ALA A 140 -9.98 -30.10 -12.78
C ALA A 140 -8.64 -29.66 -13.40
N ASP A 141 -8.67 -29.04 -14.58
CA ASP A 141 -7.49 -28.74 -15.39
C ASP A 141 -7.05 -27.27 -15.31
N GLY A 142 -7.91 -26.35 -14.84
CA GLY A 142 -7.56 -24.93 -14.77
C GLY A 142 -8.73 -24.02 -14.37
N VAL A 143 -8.54 -22.72 -14.63
CA VAL A 143 -9.54 -21.68 -14.36
C VAL A 143 -9.77 -20.86 -15.63
N THR A 144 -11.02 -20.58 -15.94
CA THR A 144 -11.42 -19.64 -17.00
C THR A 144 -12.01 -18.39 -16.36
N VAL A 145 -11.50 -17.21 -16.72
CA VAL A 145 -12.05 -15.91 -16.29
C VAL A 145 -12.89 -15.28 -17.38
N HIS A 146 -13.98 -14.62 -16.98
CA HIS A 146 -14.81 -13.78 -17.84
C HIS A 146 -14.47 -12.32 -17.58
N LEU A 147 -14.26 -11.56 -18.64
CA LEU A 147 -13.69 -10.22 -18.58
C LEU A 147 -14.70 -9.16 -19.00
N SER A 148 -14.57 -7.95 -18.47
CA SER A 148 -15.50 -6.84 -18.70
C SER A 148 -15.60 -6.36 -20.15
N ASP A 149 -14.67 -6.74 -21.01
CA ASP A 149 -14.73 -6.50 -22.46
C ASP A 149 -15.45 -7.63 -23.25
N GLY A 150 -16.02 -8.61 -22.53
CA GLY A 150 -16.71 -9.77 -23.10
C GLY A 150 -15.78 -10.90 -23.54
N SER A 151 -14.47 -10.76 -23.41
CA SER A 151 -13.51 -11.82 -23.70
C SER A 151 -13.34 -12.78 -22.53
N THR A 152 -12.67 -13.89 -22.76
CA THR A 152 -12.29 -14.87 -21.72
C THR A 152 -10.81 -15.16 -21.79
N ALA A 153 -10.23 -15.59 -20.66
CA ALA A 153 -8.88 -16.11 -20.60
C ALA A 153 -8.84 -17.39 -19.75
N ARG A 154 -7.94 -18.31 -20.08
CA ARG A 154 -7.81 -19.58 -19.38
C ARG A 154 -6.36 -19.74 -18.87
N GLY A 155 -6.22 -20.18 -17.62
CA GLY A 155 -4.93 -20.45 -16.98
C GLY A 155 -4.97 -21.65 -16.04
N ASP A 156 -3.83 -21.99 -15.50
CA ASP A 156 -3.68 -23.06 -14.49
C ASP A 156 -4.11 -22.60 -13.10
N VAL A 157 -3.99 -21.28 -12.81
CA VAL A 157 -4.26 -20.65 -11.52
C VAL A 157 -4.89 -19.28 -11.74
N LEU A 158 -5.84 -18.90 -10.89
CA LEU A 158 -6.35 -17.53 -10.75
C LEU A 158 -5.94 -16.97 -9.40
N VAL A 159 -5.36 -15.76 -9.41
CA VAL A 159 -5.01 -15.01 -8.20
C VAL A 159 -5.82 -13.72 -8.13
N GLY A 160 -6.69 -13.60 -7.12
CA GLY A 160 -7.38 -12.37 -6.79
C GLY A 160 -6.43 -11.41 -6.04
N ALA A 161 -6.03 -10.34 -6.73
CA ALA A 161 -5.23 -9.22 -6.24
C ALA A 161 -5.96 -7.88 -6.49
N ASP A 162 -7.28 -7.93 -6.60
CA ASP A 162 -8.20 -6.88 -7.03
C ASP A 162 -8.72 -6.00 -5.88
N GLY A 163 -8.01 -6.07 -4.74
CA GLY A 163 -8.15 -5.15 -3.62
C GLY A 163 -9.34 -5.48 -2.72
N ILE A 164 -9.63 -4.57 -1.79
CA ILE A 164 -10.63 -4.76 -0.73
C ILE A 164 -12.02 -5.13 -1.25
N ARG A 165 -12.40 -4.69 -2.45
CA ARG A 165 -13.69 -5.01 -3.11
C ARG A 165 -13.52 -6.11 -4.17
N SER A 166 -12.71 -7.10 -3.87
CA SER A 166 -12.38 -8.21 -4.76
C SER A 166 -13.62 -8.96 -5.24
N VAL A 167 -13.73 -9.08 -6.56
CA VAL A 167 -14.73 -9.93 -7.22
C VAL A 167 -14.39 -11.40 -7.02
N VAL A 168 -13.10 -11.75 -7.14
CA VAL A 168 -12.63 -13.13 -6.94
C VAL A 168 -12.95 -13.61 -5.53
N ARG A 169 -12.72 -12.78 -4.49
CA ARG A 169 -13.13 -13.12 -3.12
C ARG A 169 -14.64 -13.26 -3.02
N GLY A 170 -15.41 -12.34 -3.63
CA GLY A 170 -16.87 -12.36 -3.55
C GLY A 170 -17.50 -13.66 -4.05
N GLU A 171 -16.91 -14.31 -5.05
CA GLU A 171 -17.35 -15.63 -5.52
C GLU A 171 -16.80 -16.77 -4.68
N ARG A 172 -15.52 -16.67 -4.24
CA ARG A 172 -14.86 -17.74 -3.51
C ARG A 172 -15.30 -17.84 -2.04
N LEU A 173 -15.49 -16.71 -1.39
CA LEU A 173 -15.80 -16.54 0.04
C LEU A 173 -16.93 -15.51 0.21
N PRO A 174 -18.15 -15.81 -0.25
CA PRO A 174 -19.25 -14.86 -0.27
C PRO A 174 -19.68 -14.37 1.12
N GLU A 175 -19.33 -15.09 2.17
CA GLU A 175 -19.55 -14.71 3.56
C GLU A 175 -18.59 -13.61 4.04
N VAL A 176 -17.43 -13.43 3.39
CA VAL A 176 -16.43 -12.44 3.78
C VAL A 176 -16.76 -11.07 3.20
N GLN A 177 -17.38 -10.24 4.01
CA GLN A 177 -17.82 -8.91 3.60
C GLN A 177 -16.86 -7.82 4.07
N VAL A 178 -16.84 -6.71 3.33
CA VAL A 178 -16.08 -5.52 3.75
C VAL A 178 -16.78 -4.87 4.93
N VAL A 179 -16.04 -4.68 6.02
CA VAL A 179 -16.45 -3.87 7.16
C VAL A 179 -15.93 -2.45 6.95
N GLU A 180 -16.81 -1.51 6.68
CA GLU A 180 -16.43 -0.10 6.53
C GLU A 180 -16.14 0.52 7.89
N ALA A 181 -15.06 1.32 7.97
CA ALA A 181 -14.61 1.94 9.23
C ALA A 181 -15.46 3.14 9.69
N GLY A 182 -16.65 3.34 9.13
CA GLY A 182 -17.60 4.37 9.53
C GLY A 182 -17.13 5.82 9.28
N ILE A 183 -17.69 6.78 10.01
CA ILE A 183 -17.44 8.22 9.81
C ILE A 183 -15.98 8.62 10.09
N ASN A 184 -15.29 7.91 10.98
CA ASN A 184 -13.88 8.17 11.32
C ASN A 184 -12.91 7.42 10.40
N GLY A 185 -13.41 6.67 9.44
CA GLY A 185 -12.65 5.82 8.55
C GLY A 185 -12.33 6.46 7.19
N LEU A 186 -12.14 7.76 7.14
CA LEU A 186 -11.71 8.47 5.93
C LEU A 186 -10.30 9.02 6.13
N GLY A 187 -9.40 8.67 5.23
CA GLY A 187 -8.10 9.32 5.08
C GLY A 187 -8.14 10.35 3.97
N VAL A 188 -7.85 11.61 4.29
CA VAL A 188 -7.58 12.64 3.29
C VAL A 188 -6.07 12.73 3.13
N TYR A 189 -5.59 12.48 1.93
CA TYR A 189 -4.17 12.50 1.61
C TYR A 189 -3.87 13.58 0.59
N ALA A 190 -2.71 14.21 0.74
CA ALA A 190 -2.20 15.22 -0.17
C ALA A 190 -0.69 15.16 -0.24
N ARG A 191 -0.14 15.96 -1.13
CA ARG A 191 1.29 16.20 -1.26
C ARG A 191 1.55 17.69 -1.21
N THR A 192 2.54 18.11 -0.41
CA THR A 192 3.06 19.48 -0.40
C THR A 192 4.42 19.48 -1.07
N PRO A 193 4.61 20.20 -2.19
CA PRO A 193 5.92 20.32 -2.82
C PRO A 193 6.96 20.88 -1.85
N LEU A 194 8.08 20.19 -1.68
CA LEU A 194 9.19 20.63 -0.83
C LEU A 194 10.12 21.55 -1.63
N THR A 195 9.74 22.82 -1.72
CA THR A 195 10.58 23.82 -2.37
C THR A 195 11.81 24.15 -1.52
N PRO A 196 12.93 24.65 -2.11
CA PRO A 196 14.08 25.08 -1.34
C PRO A 196 13.74 26.13 -0.27
N GLN A 197 12.79 27.02 -0.54
CA GLN A 197 12.31 28.04 0.39
C GLN A 197 11.60 27.43 1.58
N LEU A 198 10.72 26.43 1.36
CA LEU A 198 10.04 25.71 2.43
C LEU A 198 11.05 24.89 3.23
N ALA A 199 11.92 24.13 2.56
CA ALA A 199 12.93 23.31 3.21
C ALA A 199 13.85 24.11 4.16
N ALA A 200 14.19 25.35 3.80
CA ALA A 200 15.10 26.21 4.58
C ALA A 200 14.51 26.67 5.92
N VAL A 201 13.19 26.63 6.10
CA VAL A 201 12.53 27.09 7.34
C VAL A 201 11.95 25.97 8.19
N LEU A 202 11.93 24.73 7.67
CA LEU A 202 11.38 23.61 8.39
C LEU A 202 12.38 23.02 9.41
N PRO A 203 11.95 22.74 10.67
CA PRO A 203 12.76 22.03 11.66
C PRO A 203 13.20 20.64 11.16
N HIS A 204 14.44 20.26 11.49
CA HIS A 204 15.05 19.00 11.04
C HIS A 204 14.24 17.76 11.44
N ILE A 205 13.55 17.80 12.59
CA ILE A 205 12.72 16.69 13.08
C ILE A 205 11.65 16.24 12.06
N LEU A 206 11.10 17.16 11.27
CA LEU A 206 10.07 16.87 10.27
C LEU A 206 10.57 16.04 9.08
N PHE A 207 11.89 15.95 8.90
CA PHE A 207 12.52 15.13 7.86
C PHE A 207 12.88 13.72 8.36
N GLN A 208 12.64 13.43 9.64
CA GLN A 208 12.94 12.13 10.22
C GLN A 208 11.71 11.22 10.14
N GLY A 209 11.86 9.98 9.70
CA GLY A 209 10.81 8.94 9.72
C GLY A 209 9.41 9.34 9.23
N VAL A 210 8.40 8.89 9.95
CA VAL A 210 7.00 9.28 9.82
C VAL A 210 6.62 10.09 11.04
N ILE A 211 6.17 11.31 10.84
CA ILE A 211 5.78 12.24 11.90
C ILE A 211 4.27 12.16 12.10
N ILE A 212 3.85 12.01 13.35
CA ILE A 212 2.45 12.08 13.79
C ILE A 212 2.37 13.24 14.77
N ALA A 213 1.95 14.41 14.29
CA ALA A 213 1.69 15.55 15.18
C ALA A 213 0.23 15.51 15.65
N ALA A 214 -0.02 15.79 16.93
CA ALA A 214 -1.36 15.73 17.52
C ALA A 214 -1.58 16.85 18.54
N ASP A 215 -2.80 17.38 18.57
CA ASP A 215 -3.24 18.26 19.64
C ASP A 215 -4.00 17.49 20.75
N HIS A 216 -4.26 18.16 21.85
CA HIS A 216 -5.01 17.61 22.99
C HIS A 216 -6.52 17.46 22.72
N PHE A 217 -7.02 17.97 21.58
CA PHE A 217 -8.42 17.82 21.17
C PHE A 217 -8.63 16.57 20.30
N GLY A 218 -7.54 15.92 19.87
CA GLY A 218 -7.56 14.71 19.04
C GLY A 218 -7.43 14.93 17.54
N SER A 219 -7.12 16.16 17.09
CA SER A 219 -6.71 16.40 15.71
C SER A 219 -5.30 15.87 15.49
N ARG A 220 -5.03 15.32 14.32
CA ARG A 220 -3.72 14.74 13.98
C ARG A 220 -3.31 15.11 12.57
N ALA A 221 -2.02 15.34 12.38
CA ALA A 221 -1.38 15.45 11.07
C ALA A 221 -0.29 14.38 10.95
N LEU A 222 -0.39 13.55 9.93
CA LEU A 222 0.64 12.58 9.55
C LEU A 222 1.44 13.18 8.41
N LEU A 223 2.75 13.32 8.63
CA LEU A 223 3.66 13.95 7.70
C LEU A 223 4.82 12.99 7.38
N SER A 224 5.20 12.90 6.10
CA SER A 224 6.39 12.14 5.68
C SER A 224 7.08 12.83 4.55
N ALA A 225 8.33 13.25 4.74
CA ALA A 225 9.14 13.81 3.69
C ALA A 225 9.59 12.71 2.72
N PHE A 226 9.39 12.92 1.42
CA PHE A 226 9.92 12.08 0.36
C PHE A 226 10.98 12.87 -0.42
N GLN A 227 12.19 12.42 -0.30
CA GLN A 227 13.36 12.92 -1.02
C GLN A 227 14.07 11.72 -1.64
N PRO A 228 13.89 11.43 -2.93
CA PRO A 228 14.48 10.25 -3.56
C PRO A 228 16.00 10.38 -3.61
N ARG A 229 16.72 9.27 -3.51
CA ARG A 229 18.18 9.21 -3.71
C ARG A 229 18.56 9.74 -5.08
N LYS A 230 17.77 9.42 -6.08
CA LYS A 230 17.84 9.95 -7.43
C LYS A 230 16.42 10.16 -7.97
N ARG A 231 16.19 11.28 -8.61
CA ARG A 231 14.89 11.59 -9.22
C ARG A 231 14.51 10.48 -10.20
N PRO A 232 13.26 9.96 -10.18
CA PRO A 232 12.87 8.76 -10.92
C PRO A 232 13.16 8.80 -12.42
N ASP A 233 12.82 9.89 -13.11
CA ASP A 233 13.10 10.05 -14.54
C ASP A 233 14.59 10.02 -14.88
N VAL A 234 15.43 10.61 -14.02
CA VAL A 234 16.89 10.58 -14.16
C VAL A 234 17.42 9.17 -13.92
N ALA A 235 16.96 8.51 -12.85
CA ALA A 235 17.36 7.13 -12.55
C ALA A 235 16.94 6.16 -13.68
N GLY A 236 15.72 6.33 -14.21
CA GLY A 236 15.22 5.56 -15.36
C GLY A 236 16.13 5.74 -16.57
N GLY A 237 16.41 6.97 -16.95
CA GLY A 237 17.28 7.29 -18.09
C GLY A 237 18.69 6.74 -17.97
N GLU A 238 19.28 6.71 -16.77
CA GLU A 238 20.63 6.21 -16.54
C GLU A 238 20.72 4.68 -16.37
N LEU A 239 19.81 4.08 -15.62
CA LEU A 239 19.88 2.67 -15.24
C LEU A 239 19.05 1.77 -16.17
N GLN A 240 17.90 2.25 -16.62
CA GLN A 240 16.94 1.48 -17.40
C GLN A 240 16.22 2.37 -18.43
N PRO A 241 16.91 2.80 -19.53
CA PRO A 241 16.32 3.72 -20.51
C PRO A 241 15.03 3.24 -21.18
N ALA A 242 14.75 1.93 -21.12
CA ALA A 242 13.49 1.35 -21.63
C ALA A 242 12.31 1.47 -20.65
N VAL A 243 12.55 1.95 -19.43
CA VAL A 243 11.53 2.14 -18.40
C VAL A 243 11.24 3.63 -18.27
N ASP A 244 10.08 4.03 -18.75
CA ASP A 244 9.63 5.42 -18.67
C ASP A 244 9.08 5.70 -17.26
N LEU A 245 9.86 6.39 -16.44
CA LEU A 245 9.46 6.84 -15.11
C LEU A 245 9.09 8.32 -15.14
N GLU A 246 7.93 8.64 -14.60
CA GLU A 246 7.52 10.03 -14.42
C GLU A 246 8.44 10.75 -13.43
N PRO A 247 8.73 12.06 -13.66
CA PRO A 247 9.48 12.85 -12.70
C PRO A 247 8.70 12.98 -11.39
N VAL A 248 9.40 12.79 -10.27
CA VAL A 248 8.89 13.03 -8.92
C VAL A 248 9.91 13.89 -8.18
N ASP A 249 9.51 15.12 -7.90
CA ASP A 249 10.29 16.04 -7.08
C ASP A 249 10.08 15.75 -5.58
N ASP A 250 10.87 16.40 -4.73
CA ASP A 250 10.76 16.31 -3.28
C ASP A 250 9.39 16.82 -2.80
N TYR A 251 8.78 16.14 -1.85
CA TYR A 251 7.50 16.53 -1.27
C TYR A 251 7.30 16.03 0.15
N PHE A 252 6.39 16.64 0.89
CA PHE A 252 5.76 16.03 2.06
C PHE A 252 4.46 15.32 1.66
N MET A 253 4.31 14.05 2.01
CA MET A 253 2.99 13.43 2.12
C MET A 253 2.32 14.01 3.37
N VAL A 254 1.08 14.42 3.22
CA VAL A 254 0.25 14.99 4.28
C VAL A 254 -1.04 14.21 4.38
N SER A 255 -1.42 13.83 5.59
CA SER A 255 -2.75 13.34 5.89
C SER A 255 -3.20 13.96 7.20
N CYS A 256 -4.41 14.48 7.27
CA CYS A 256 -4.97 15.03 8.50
C CYS A 256 -6.25 14.29 8.88
N SER A 257 -6.40 14.04 10.18
CA SER A 257 -7.66 13.67 10.80
C SER A 257 -8.06 14.73 11.81
N VAL A 258 -9.35 14.90 12.02
CA VAL A 258 -9.89 15.98 12.83
C VAL A 258 -10.62 15.41 14.04
N ALA A 259 -10.51 16.10 15.19
CA ALA A 259 -11.12 15.71 16.44
C ALA A 259 -12.65 15.51 16.34
N ARG A 260 -13.17 14.58 17.14
CA ARG A 260 -14.62 14.40 17.29
C ARG A 260 -15.27 15.70 17.76
N GLY A 261 -16.35 16.13 17.10
CA GLY A 261 -17.11 17.31 17.49
C GLY A 261 -16.71 18.62 16.78
N THR A 262 -15.61 18.64 16.04
CA THR A 262 -15.36 19.74 15.10
C THR A 262 -16.42 19.69 13.99
N VAL A 263 -16.96 20.85 13.62
CA VAL A 263 -17.96 20.95 12.53
C VAL A 263 -17.24 20.62 11.21
N ILE A 264 -17.17 19.34 10.92
CA ILE A 264 -16.67 18.83 9.65
C ILE A 264 -17.86 18.28 8.89
N PRO A 265 -17.88 18.51 7.57
CA PRO A 265 -18.87 17.92 6.70
C PRO A 265 -19.05 16.42 6.98
N ARG A 266 -20.26 15.88 6.88
CA ARG A 266 -20.52 14.44 7.05
C ARG A 266 -19.64 13.64 6.09
N ALA A 267 -19.34 12.37 6.41
CA ALA A 267 -18.46 11.51 5.59
C ALA A 267 -18.78 11.54 4.08
N ARG A 268 -20.06 11.66 3.70
CA ARG A 268 -20.50 11.88 2.32
C ARG A 268 -20.04 13.21 1.71
N GLU A 269 -19.87 14.24 2.51
CA GLU A 269 -19.44 15.55 2.06
C GLU A 269 -17.91 15.57 1.83
N TRP A 270 -17.15 14.74 2.57
CA TRP A 270 -15.72 14.55 2.33
C TRP A 270 -15.44 13.77 1.05
N THR A 271 -16.17 12.68 0.80
CA THR A 271 -16.01 11.89 -0.44
C THR A 271 -16.42 12.66 -1.70
N ASN A 272 -17.31 13.65 -1.55
CA ASN A 272 -17.78 14.51 -2.63
C ASN A 272 -17.22 15.93 -2.54
N GLY A 273 -16.33 16.22 -1.57
CA GLY A 273 -15.73 17.54 -1.37
C GLY A 273 -14.78 17.92 -2.51
N THR A 274 -14.77 19.19 -2.86
CA THR A 274 -13.75 19.70 -3.79
C THR A 274 -12.39 19.68 -3.11
N PRO A 275 -11.26 19.53 -3.86
CA PRO A 275 -9.93 19.62 -3.29
C PRO A 275 -9.70 20.87 -2.43
N ALA A 276 -10.25 22.01 -2.84
CA ALA A 276 -10.15 23.25 -2.06
C ALA A 276 -10.87 23.15 -0.71
N MET A 277 -12.09 22.58 -0.66
CA MET A 277 -12.81 22.37 0.60
C MET A 277 -12.05 21.43 1.54
N LEU A 278 -11.46 20.37 0.99
CA LEU A 278 -10.69 19.40 1.77
C LEU A 278 -9.41 20.05 2.34
N ARG A 279 -8.70 20.82 1.53
CA ARG A 279 -7.53 21.58 2.00
C ARG A 279 -7.92 22.57 3.10
N ASP A 280 -8.95 23.36 2.90
CA ASP A 280 -9.38 24.37 3.87
C ASP A 280 -9.78 23.73 5.22
N ALA A 281 -10.40 22.55 5.18
CA ALA A 281 -10.71 21.79 6.39
C ALA A 281 -9.44 21.27 7.09
N MET A 282 -8.44 20.77 6.32
CA MET A 282 -7.15 20.32 6.88
C MET A 282 -6.37 21.49 7.48
N VAL A 283 -6.35 22.66 6.81
CA VAL A 283 -5.70 23.88 7.32
C VAL A 283 -6.37 24.33 8.62
N LYS A 284 -7.71 24.30 8.68
CA LYS A 284 -8.44 24.63 9.89
C LYS A 284 -8.16 23.66 11.04
N ALA A 285 -7.93 22.38 10.75
CA ALA A 285 -7.59 21.36 11.74
C ALA A 285 -6.26 21.61 12.47
N VAL A 286 -5.34 22.33 11.83
CA VAL A 286 -4.01 22.66 12.39
C VAL A 286 -3.90 24.17 12.72
N GLU A 287 -5.01 24.87 12.86
CA GLU A 287 -5.02 26.30 13.23
C GLU A 287 -4.43 26.47 14.65
N GLY A 288 -3.43 27.34 14.77
CA GLY A 288 -2.73 27.58 16.04
C GLY A 288 -1.58 26.61 16.35
N TRP A 289 -1.35 25.63 15.48
CA TRP A 289 -0.19 24.73 15.59
C TRP A 289 1.11 25.43 15.20
N ASP A 290 2.25 24.75 15.38
CA ASP A 290 3.54 25.26 14.97
C ASP A 290 3.53 25.73 13.50
N PRO A 291 4.10 26.93 13.21
CA PRO A 291 4.10 27.49 11.85
C PRO A 291 4.65 26.56 10.77
N ALA A 292 5.57 25.66 11.10
CA ALA A 292 6.11 24.70 10.14
C ALA A 292 5.07 23.66 9.72
N ILE A 293 4.25 23.13 10.67
CA ILE A 293 3.14 22.23 10.33
C ILE A 293 2.09 22.95 9.51
N VAL A 294 1.70 24.16 9.92
CA VAL A 294 0.73 24.99 9.19
C VAL A 294 1.22 25.27 7.77
N ALA A 295 2.51 25.59 7.59
CA ALA A 295 3.09 25.84 6.27
C ALA A 295 3.02 24.61 5.36
N ILE A 296 3.35 23.43 5.89
CA ILE A 296 3.26 22.16 5.13
C ILE A 296 1.79 21.90 4.74
N VAL A 297 0.86 21.97 5.67
CA VAL A 297 -0.56 21.66 5.42
C VAL A 297 -1.20 22.70 4.47
N SER A 298 -0.85 23.99 4.63
CA SER A 298 -1.37 25.05 3.75
C SER A 298 -0.80 24.99 2.32
N GLY A 299 0.41 24.47 2.17
CA GLY A 299 1.13 24.36 0.89
C GLY A 299 0.72 23.18 0.02
N MET A 300 -0.35 22.44 0.39
CA MET A 300 -0.80 21.28 -0.37
C MET A 300 -1.17 21.62 -1.82
N ASP A 301 -0.67 20.81 -2.73
CA ASP A 301 -1.06 20.80 -4.14
C ASP A 301 -2.50 20.28 -4.26
N LEU A 302 -3.44 21.12 -4.73
CA LEU A 302 -4.85 20.78 -4.84
C LEU A 302 -5.10 19.58 -5.73
N ASP A 303 -4.37 19.44 -6.83
CA ASP A 303 -4.52 18.32 -7.76
C ASP A 303 -4.05 16.99 -7.15
N SER A 304 -3.33 17.07 -6.03
CA SER A 304 -2.84 15.92 -5.30
C SER A 304 -3.81 15.40 -4.23
N ILE A 305 -4.84 16.14 -3.88
CA ILE A 305 -5.76 15.79 -2.79
C ILE A 305 -6.69 14.67 -3.23
N PHE A 306 -6.75 13.61 -2.42
CA PHE A 306 -7.69 12.50 -2.61
C PHE A 306 -8.17 11.94 -1.28
N VAL A 307 -9.33 11.30 -1.30
CA VAL A 307 -9.95 10.68 -0.14
C VAL A 307 -9.95 9.17 -0.30
N ILE A 308 -9.55 8.46 0.74
CA ILE A 308 -9.64 7.00 0.81
C ILE A 308 -10.64 6.64 1.90
N PRO A 309 -11.75 5.97 1.57
CA PRO A 309 -12.59 5.33 2.57
C PRO A 309 -11.84 4.11 3.13
N PHE A 310 -11.73 4.04 4.44
CA PHE A 310 -11.11 2.90 5.10
C PHE A 310 -12.12 1.78 5.30
N GLY A 311 -11.65 0.58 5.14
CA GLY A 311 -12.37 -0.63 5.41
C GLY A 311 -11.41 -1.75 5.77
N ARG A 312 -11.94 -2.82 6.29
CA ARG A 312 -11.20 -4.03 6.61
C ARG A 312 -11.99 -5.28 6.23
N LEU A 313 -11.30 -6.39 6.24
CA LEU A 313 -11.92 -7.71 6.20
C LEU A 313 -11.71 -8.37 7.56
N ASP A 314 -12.73 -8.98 8.10
CA ASP A 314 -12.56 -9.84 9.27
C ASP A 314 -11.93 -11.15 8.77
N PRO A 315 -10.85 -11.66 9.44
CA PRO A 315 -10.17 -12.87 9.01
C PRO A 315 -11.14 -14.07 9.00
N PRO A 316 -11.37 -14.70 7.84
CA PRO A 316 -12.22 -15.87 7.77
C PRO A 316 -11.53 -17.13 8.33
N GLU A 317 -12.32 -18.16 8.60
CA GLU A 317 -11.79 -19.49 8.84
C GLU A 317 -11.02 -20.00 7.60
N PRO A 318 -10.08 -20.94 7.78
CA PRO A 318 -9.37 -21.54 6.67
C PRO A 318 -10.34 -22.17 5.65
N TRP A 319 -10.19 -21.79 4.39
CA TRP A 319 -11.00 -22.34 3.31
C TRP A 319 -10.28 -23.50 2.60
N LYS A 320 -11.04 -24.29 1.86
CA LYS A 320 -10.48 -25.42 1.09
C LYS A 320 -9.62 -24.88 -0.06
N PRO A 321 -8.33 -25.26 -0.15
CA PRO A 321 -7.48 -24.84 -1.27
C PRO A 321 -8.02 -25.34 -2.63
N SER A 322 -7.81 -24.51 -3.65
CA SER A 322 -8.14 -24.80 -5.04
C SER A 322 -7.17 -24.11 -5.97
N ARG A 323 -7.46 -24.06 -7.29
CA ARG A 323 -6.69 -23.30 -8.26
C ARG A 323 -6.91 -21.79 -8.21
N VAL A 324 -7.82 -21.35 -7.35
CA VAL A 324 -8.13 -19.92 -7.12
C VAL A 324 -7.65 -19.53 -5.73
N THR A 325 -6.86 -18.46 -5.64
CA THR A 325 -6.36 -17.91 -4.37
C THR A 325 -6.45 -16.40 -4.32
N LEU A 326 -6.16 -15.81 -3.16
CA LEU A 326 -6.26 -14.38 -2.88
C LEU A 326 -4.96 -13.87 -2.25
N ILE A 327 -4.56 -12.64 -2.59
CA ILE A 327 -3.41 -11.95 -1.99
C ILE A 327 -3.72 -10.48 -1.69
N GLY A 328 -2.97 -9.90 -0.76
CA GLY A 328 -3.07 -8.49 -0.38
C GLY A 328 -4.46 -8.12 0.13
N ASP A 329 -4.93 -6.92 -0.22
CA ASP A 329 -6.22 -6.41 0.25
C ASP A 329 -7.43 -7.25 -0.20
N ALA A 330 -7.28 -8.13 -1.20
CA ALA A 330 -8.32 -9.09 -1.56
C ALA A 330 -8.50 -10.17 -0.50
N ALA A 331 -7.43 -10.53 0.21
CA ALA A 331 -7.41 -11.57 1.27
C ALA A 331 -7.51 -11.00 2.68
N HIS A 332 -6.83 -9.88 2.96
CA HIS A 332 -6.63 -9.39 4.34
C HIS A 332 -6.56 -7.86 4.44
N ALA A 333 -7.43 -7.15 3.73
CA ALA A 333 -7.53 -5.70 3.87
C ALA A 333 -7.66 -5.30 5.34
N MET A 334 -6.89 -4.31 5.75
CA MET A 334 -6.80 -3.82 7.13
C MET A 334 -6.83 -2.30 7.18
N LEU A 335 -7.09 -1.75 8.36
CA LEU A 335 -6.98 -0.32 8.57
C LEU A 335 -5.51 0.13 8.45
N PRO A 336 -5.22 1.32 7.92
CA PRO A 336 -3.84 1.78 7.65
C PRO A 336 -3.04 2.14 8.92
N THR A 337 -3.61 1.92 10.10
CA THR A 337 -3.09 2.35 11.40
C THR A 337 -1.68 1.87 11.72
N LEU A 338 -1.31 0.69 11.24
CA LEU A 338 -0.01 0.08 11.48
C LEU A 338 0.97 0.23 10.30
N GLY A 339 0.54 0.74 9.15
CA GLY A 339 1.38 0.89 7.96
C GLY A 339 1.86 -0.44 7.33
N MET A 340 1.20 -1.57 7.67
CA MET A 340 1.66 -2.92 7.28
C MET A 340 1.03 -3.44 5.98
N GLY A 341 -0.14 -2.95 5.55
CA GLY A 341 -0.92 -3.54 4.46
C GLY A 341 -0.13 -3.77 3.16
N ALA A 342 0.60 -2.75 2.69
CA ALA A 342 1.40 -2.88 1.47
C ALA A 342 2.56 -3.88 1.60
N ASN A 343 3.18 -3.96 2.79
CA ASN A 343 4.29 -4.89 3.06
C ASN A 343 3.81 -6.34 3.08
N LEU A 344 2.67 -6.59 3.71
CA LEU A 344 2.05 -7.92 3.74
C LEU A 344 1.61 -8.33 2.33
N ALA A 345 1.00 -7.43 1.57
CA ALA A 345 0.60 -7.68 0.19
C ALA A 345 1.78 -8.00 -0.75
N LEU A 346 2.92 -7.34 -0.56
CA LEU A 346 4.16 -7.68 -1.28
C LEU A 346 4.72 -9.03 -0.81
N ARG A 347 4.70 -9.30 0.50
CA ARG A 347 5.13 -10.59 1.06
C ARG A 347 4.33 -11.75 0.49
N ASP A 348 3.00 -11.62 0.41
CA ASP A 348 2.14 -12.62 -0.27
C ASP A 348 2.63 -12.92 -1.67
N SER A 349 2.95 -11.86 -2.43
CA SER A 349 3.40 -11.99 -3.84
C SER A 349 4.71 -12.77 -3.94
N GLY A 350 5.67 -12.46 -3.08
CA GLY A 350 6.96 -13.15 -3.06
C GLY A 350 6.83 -14.62 -2.67
N MET A 351 6.00 -14.91 -1.68
CA MET A 351 5.75 -16.27 -1.20
C MET A 351 4.98 -17.10 -2.21
N LEU A 352 3.88 -16.55 -2.77
CA LEU A 352 3.11 -17.26 -3.78
C LEU A 352 3.93 -17.49 -5.05
N ALA A 353 4.76 -16.53 -5.48
CA ALA A 353 5.66 -16.73 -6.61
C ALA A 353 6.61 -17.91 -6.39
N GLU A 354 7.18 -18.06 -5.18
CA GLU A 354 8.03 -19.20 -4.85
C GLU A 354 7.27 -20.53 -4.89
N GLN A 355 6.06 -20.59 -4.33
CA GLN A 355 5.27 -21.81 -4.35
C GLN A 355 4.84 -22.19 -5.78
N LEU A 356 4.48 -21.21 -6.61
CA LEU A 356 4.15 -21.44 -8.01
C LEU A 356 5.38 -21.88 -8.84
N ARG A 357 6.60 -21.41 -8.50
CA ARG A 357 7.84 -21.92 -9.09
C ARG A 357 8.02 -23.40 -8.79
N LEU A 358 7.88 -23.81 -7.52
CA LEU A 358 7.99 -25.22 -7.13
C LEU A 358 6.95 -26.11 -7.84
N ALA A 359 5.73 -25.58 -8.02
CA ALA A 359 4.69 -26.27 -8.77
C ALA A 359 5.02 -26.39 -10.26
N GLY A 360 5.55 -25.33 -10.88
CA GLY A 360 6.01 -25.32 -12.28
C GLY A 360 7.17 -26.29 -12.52
N ASP A 361 8.08 -26.38 -11.56
CA ASP A 361 9.20 -27.34 -11.60
C ASP A 361 8.76 -28.80 -11.37
N GLY A 362 7.50 -28.99 -10.93
CA GLY A 362 6.91 -30.30 -10.66
C GLY A 362 7.32 -30.91 -9.31
N GLU A 363 7.81 -30.06 -8.39
CA GLU A 363 8.16 -30.44 -7.01
C GLU A 363 6.91 -30.54 -6.11
N LEU A 364 5.88 -29.73 -6.40
CA LEU A 364 4.59 -29.71 -5.73
C LEU A 364 3.43 -29.81 -6.71
N GLY A 365 2.26 -30.24 -6.25
CA GLY A 365 1.00 -30.04 -6.97
C GLY A 365 0.57 -28.58 -6.91
N VAL A 366 -0.10 -28.06 -7.96
CA VAL A 366 -0.55 -26.66 -8.01
C VAL A 366 -1.42 -26.29 -6.81
N VAL A 367 -2.41 -27.13 -6.46
CA VAL A 367 -3.30 -26.89 -5.31
C VAL A 367 -2.55 -27.00 -3.99
N GLU A 368 -1.57 -27.88 -3.89
CA GLU A 368 -0.70 -28.00 -2.72
C GLU A 368 0.18 -26.76 -2.52
N ALA A 369 0.77 -26.25 -3.59
CA ALA A 369 1.54 -25.01 -3.57
C ALA A 369 0.71 -23.81 -3.10
N ILE A 370 -0.53 -23.71 -3.58
CA ILE A 370 -1.49 -22.69 -3.13
C ILE A 370 -1.82 -22.88 -1.65
N ALA A 371 -2.09 -24.11 -1.20
CA ALA A 371 -2.39 -24.39 0.21
C ALA A 371 -1.26 -23.91 1.14
N VAL A 372 0.00 -24.21 0.79
CA VAL A 372 1.16 -23.76 1.57
C VAL A 372 1.23 -22.22 1.62
N ALA A 373 1.02 -21.53 0.49
CA ALA A 373 1.03 -20.07 0.46
C ALA A 373 -0.10 -19.47 1.31
N GLU A 374 -1.32 -20.03 1.22
CA GLU A 374 -2.48 -19.57 2.00
C GLU A 374 -2.29 -19.78 3.51
N ASP A 375 -1.74 -20.94 3.94
CA ASP A 375 -1.45 -21.21 5.35
C ASP A 375 -0.43 -20.20 5.89
N GLN A 376 0.67 -20.01 5.18
CA GLN A 376 1.69 -19.03 5.55
C GLN A 376 1.11 -17.60 5.62
N MET A 377 0.32 -17.18 4.61
CA MET A 377 -0.33 -15.86 4.59
C MET A 377 -1.20 -15.66 5.83
N ARG A 378 -2.04 -16.64 6.20
CA ARG A 378 -2.88 -16.56 7.39
C ARG A 378 -2.05 -16.40 8.67
N ASP A 379 -0.96 -17.13 8.80
CA ASP A 379 -0.10 -17.10 9.99
C ASP A 379 0.52 -15.73 10.23
N TYR A 380 0.98 -15.02 9.18
CA TYR A 380 1.62 -13.74 9.39
C TYR A 380 0.71 -12.52 9.18
N ALA A 381 -0.30 -12.57 8.29
CA ALA A 381 -1.12 -11.39 8.00
C ALA A 381 -2.29 -11.21 8.99
N TYR A 382 -2.98 -12.28 9.37
CA TYR A 382 -4.16 -12.18 10.24
C TYR A 382 -3.89 -11.62 11.64
N PRO A 383 -2.74 -11.84 12.30
CA PRO A 383 -2.41 -11.13 13.54
C PRO A 383 -2.42 -9.61 13.38
N PHE A 384 -1.90 -9.08 12.25
CA PHE A 384 -1.92 -7.64 11.98
C PHE A 384 -3.33 -7.12 11.68
N VAL A 385 -4.14 -7.89 10.93
CA VAL A 385 -5.56 -7.52 10.72
C VAL A 385 -6.26 -7.37 12.07
N ARG A 386 -6.14 -8.37 12.96
CA ARG A 386 -6.74 -8.32 14.32
C ARG A 386 -6.21 -7.15 15.14
N ALA A 387 -4.90 -6.91 15.12
CA ALA A 387 -4.31 -5.77 15.81
C ALA A 387 -4.85 -4.41 15.33
N THR A 388 -5.16 -4.26 14.02
CA THR A 388 -5.79 -3.03 13.53
C THR A 388 -7.24 -2.88 13.97
N MET A 389 -7.94 -3.98 14.27
CA MET A 389 -9.32 -3.93 14.80
C MET A 389 -9.34 -3.39 16.23
N ASP A 390 -8.37 -3.78 17.07
CA ASP A 390 -8.24 -3.26 18.44
C ASP A 390 -7.85 -1.78 18.46
N HIS A 391 -7.11 -1.31 17.45
CA HIS A 391 -6.72 0.10 17.28
C HIS A 391 -7.83 1.00 16.70
N ASP A 392 -8.96 0.47 16.26
CA ASP A 392 -10.13 1.28 15.85
C ASP A 392 -10.61 2.17 17.01
N HIS A 393 -10.43 1.73 18.27
CA HIS A 393 -10.62 2.51 19.47
C HIS A 393 -9.53 3.58 19.68
N ALA A 394 -8.27 3.33 19.27
CA ALA A 394 -7.14 4.24 19.50
C ALA A 394 -7.10 5.43 18.53
N PHE A 395 -7.51 5.26 17.28
CA PHE A 395 -7.73 6.38 16.34
C PHE A 395 -8.97 7.20 16.70
N GLY A 396 -9.83 6.65 17.55
CA GLY A 396 -11.05 7.28 18.08
C GLY A 396 -10.97 7.79 19.51
N GLY A 397 -9.84 7.80 20.22
CA GLY A 397 -9.76 8.38 21.55
C GLY A 397 -8.99 7.62 22.63
N GLY A 398 -8.52 6.39 22.38
CA GLY A 398 -7.88 5.57 23.42
C GLY A 398 -6.44 5.95 23.80
N ALA A 399 -5.73 6.72 22.96
CA ALA A 399 -4.36 7.17 23.30
C ALA A 399 -4.33 8.32 24.33
N LEU A 400 -5.46 8.97 24.59
CA LEU A 400 -5.56 10.04 25.61
C LEU A 400 -5.89 9.50 27.01
N GLU A 401 -6.54 8.34 27.12
CA GLU A 401 -6.80 7.73 28.43
C GLU A 401 -5.52 7.26 29.15
N SER A 402 -4.47 6.93 28.38
CA SER A 402 -3.16 6.58 28.99
C SER A 402 -2.36 7.80 29.46
N MET A 403 -2.71 9.01 29.03
CA MET A 403 -2.05 10.25 29.48
C MET A 403 -2.72 10.83 30.74
N GLU A 404 -4.03 10.67 30.92
CA GLU A 404 -4.72 11.10 32.13
C GLU A 404 -4.41 10.23 33.37
N THR A 405 -3.99 8.97 33.19
CA THR A 405 -3.58 8.09 34.30
C THR A 405 -2.15 8.28 34.76
N ALA A 406 -1.35 9.12 34.10
CA ALA A 406 0.03 9.43 34.51
C ALA A 406 0.15 10.69 35.38
N GLU A 407 -0.92 11.46 35.59
CA GLU A 407 -0.98 12.65 36.45
C GLU A 407 -1.87 12.47 37.70
N GLY A 408 -2.20 11.23 38.07
CA GLY A 408 -2.96 10.90 39.26
C GLY A 408 -2.13 10.29 40.39
#